data_43b236a2404472eb43ac0e34390712db
#
_entry.id   43b236a2404472eb43ac0e34390712db
#
_cell.length_a   1.000
_cell.length_b   1.000
_cell.length_c   1.000
_cell.angle_alpha   90.00
_cell.angle_beta   90.00
_cell.angle_gamma   90.00
#
_symmetry.space_group_name_H-M   'P 1'
#
loop_
_entity.id
_entity.type
_entity.pdbx_description
1 polymer ?
#
loop_
_entity_poly.entity_id
_entity_poly.type
_entity_poly.pdbx_seq_one_letter_code
_entity_poly.pdbx_strand_id
1 'polypeptide(L)'
;IGSGLVGSEMCIRDRIRSGDGRTNKYDVEAGNNTYDNAVIENSKISGKNKIQNNQSMLDDIMNSTQYPKQLKDLALKNEEALEFVYDYPAEHVKEHTIDLTEEASMDSVPLFVQWDKRWGYEKYSGNFFAASGCGPTTLSMVVVYLTHNREASPIAVAKYSKEAGYSVDGSGSSWTLISEGCRHYGVKAKTVALDESRMKAELDEGHPIVVNVGPGDFTDTGHFMVITGYDDEGFSINDPNSIEKSGKRWLFRNISSQIRAVWSMYV
;
A
#
# COMPACT_ATOMS: atom_id res chain seq x y z
N ILE A 1 23.25 -11.79 -50.83
CA ILE A 1 23.82 -10.50 -51.21
C ILE A 1 22.96 -9.44 -50.53
N GLY A 2 23.33 -8.69 -49.59
CA GLY A 2 24.45 -8.03 -49.03
C GLY A 2 23.92 -7.32 -47.80
N SER A 3 24.53 -7.45 -46.69
CA SER A 3 25.45 -6.62 -45.94
C SER A 3 25.00 -5.18 -45.68
N GLY A 4 25.05 -4.76 -44.41
CA GLY A 4 24.98 -3.37 -43.97
C GLY A 4 24.96 -3.24 -42.45
N LEU A 5 26.13 -3.45 -41.82
CA LEU A 5 26.50 -2.99 -40.46
C LEU A 5 26.66 -1.46 -40.48
N VAL A 6 26.18 -0.75 -39.46
CA VAL A 6 26.92 0.39 -38.88
C VAL A 6 26.57 0.49 -37.41
N GLY A 7 27.62 0.33 -36.61
CA GLY A 7 27.73 0.61 -35.24
C GLY A 7 28.06 2.09 -34.97
N SER A 8 27.89 2.49 -33.72
CA SER A 8 28.62 3.61 -33.14
C SER A 8 28.88 3.35 -31.65
N GLU A 9 30.01 2.76 -31.38
CA GLU A 9 30.70 2.89 -30.12
C GLU A 9 31.17 4.34 -29.95
N MET A 10 30.90 4.92 -28.79
CA MET A 10 31.51 6.17 -28.41
C MET A 10 32.45 5.91 -27.23
N CYS A 11 33.69 5.61 -27.61
CA CYS A 11 34.84 5.58 -26.71
C CYS A 11 35.18 6.99 -26.20
N ILE A 12 35.20 7.16 -24.89
CA ILE A 12 35.88 8.30 -24.27
C ILE A 12 37.33 7.89 -24.01
N ARG A 13 38.24 8.52 -24.75
CA ARG A 13 39.68 8.34 -24.61
C ARG A 13 40.22 9.17 -23.45
N ASP A 14 40.90 8.50 -22.53
CA ASP A 14 41.85 9.06 -21.59
C ASP A 14 42.89 9.93 -22.27
N ARG A 15 43.11 11.12 -21.76
CA ARG A 15 44.29 11.94 -22.04
C ARG A 15 45.07 12.15 -20.76
N ILE A 16 46.07 11.30 -20.58
CA ILE A 16 47.15 11.53 -19.63
C ILE A 16 48.02 12.67 -20.19
N ARG A 17 48.22 13.73 -19.42
CA ARG A 17 49.29 14.69 -19.60
C ARG A 17 50.09 14.78 -18.32
N SER A 18 51.33 14.31 -18.41
CA SER A 18 52.40 14.48 -17.44
C SER A 18 52.85 15.95 -17.39
N GLY A 19 53.11 16.42 -16.20
CA GLY A 19 53.78 17.70 -16.02
C GLY A 19 53.72 18.27 -14.62
N ASP A 20 54.77 18.01 -13.90
CA ASP A 20 55.50 18.88 -12.98
C ASP A 20 55.02 19.03 -11.53
N GLY A 21 55.95 18.66 -10.66
CA GLY A 21 55.80 18.64 -9.21
C GLY A 21 55.77 20.04 -8.60
N ARG A 22 54.79 20.24 -7.75
CA ARG A 22 54.87 21.11 -6.57
C ARG A 22 54.02 20.51 -5.47
N THR A 23 54.69 20.10 -4.41
CA THR A 23 54.08 19.72 -3.15
C THR A 23 53.35 20.90 -2.51
N ASN A 24 52.05 20.88 -2.47
CA ASN A 24 51.28 21.67 -1.51
C ASN A 24 50.69 20.74 -0.48
N LYS A 25 51.27 20.77 0.72
CA LYS A 25 50.69 20.28 1.93
C LYS A 25 49.43 21.09 2.20
N TYR A 26 48.27 20.51 1.94
CA TYR A 26 47.04 20.94 2.60
C TYR A 26 46.78 19.95 3.71
N ASP A 27 46.92 20.44 4.93
CA ASP A 27 46.40 19.81 6.13
C ASP A 27 44.88 19.69 5.93
N VAL A 28 44.40 18.45 5.79
CA VAL A 28 42.98 18.16 5.89
C VAL A 28 42.67 18.20 7.39
N GLU A 29 42.28 19.36 7.89
CA GLU A 29 41.58 19.44 9.15
C GLU A 29 40.34 18.52 9.06
N ALA A 30 40.28 17.51 9.94
CA ALA A 30 39.10 16.71 10.17
C ALA A 30 38.01 17.65 10.67
N GLY A 31 37.23 18.17 9.75
CA GLY A 31 36.00 18.89 10.04
C GLY A 31 35.06 17.96 10.82
N ASN A 32 34.97 18.19 12.11
CA ASN A 32 33.99 17.57 12.99
C ASN A 32 32.62 17.80 12.37
N ASN A 33 32.00 16.73 11.85
CA ASN A 33 30.69 16.73 11.22
C ASN A 33 29.62 16.82 12.31
N THR A 34 29.56 17.94 13.02
CA THR A 34 28.60 18.22 14.08
C THR A 34 27.17 18.26 13.58
N TYR A 35 26.97 18.57 12.28
CA TYR A 35 25.64 18.56 11.64
C TYR A 35 25.08 17.16 11.45
N ASP A 36 25.88 16.19 11.00
CA ASP A 36 25.42 14.80 10.83
C ASP A 36 25.08 14.13 12.17
N ASN A 37 25.86 14.41 13.21
CA ASN A 37 25.58 13.90 14.55
C ASN A 37 24.31 14.49 15.14
N ALA A 38 24.04 15.79 14.94
CA ALA A 38 22.81 16.43 15.41
C ALA A 38 21.55 15.91 14.69
N VAL A 39 21.62 15.62 13.37
CA VAL A 39 20.53 15.03 12.62
C VAL A 39 20.24 13.59 13.08
N ILE A 40 21.28 12.80 13.33
CA ILE A 40 21.18 11.42 13.82
C ILE A 40 20.63 11.39 15.27
N GLU A 41 21.08 12.30 16.15
CA GLU A 41 20.53 12.39 17.50
C GLU A 41 19.07 12.86 17.51
N ASN A 42 18.72 13.87 16.73
CA ASN A 42 17.33 14.33 16.61
C ASN A 42 16.40 13.25 16.05
N SER A 43 16.84 12.46 15.09
CA SER A 43 16.06 11.34 14.55
C SER A 43 15.88 10.22 15.59
N LYS A 44 16.91 9.92 16.40
CA LYS A 44 16.83 8.94 17.50
C LYS A 44 15.92 9.42 18.64
N ILE A 45 15.96 10.70 18.98
CA ILE A 45 15.09 11.31 19.99
C ILE A 45 13.64 11.31 19.51
N SER A 46 13.40 11.68 18.25
CA SER A 46 12.06 11.63 17.62
C SER A 46 11.50 10.20 17.61
N GLY A 47 12.32 9.21 17.23
CA GLY A 47 11.94 7.80 17.24
C GLY A 47 11.61 7.29 18.64
N LYS A 48 12.40 7.63 19.67
CA LYS A 48 12.13 7.25 21.06
C LYS A 48 10.83 7.89 21.57
N ASN A 49 10.59 9.16 21.27
CA ASN A 49 9.37 9.86 21.66
C ASN A 49 8.14 9.23 21.00
N LYS A 50 8.22 8.85 19.71
CA LYS A 50 7.15 8.15 19.00
C LYS A 50 6.84 6.79 19.65
N ILE A 51 7.85 5.98 19.94
CA ILE A 51 7.69 4.67 20.59
C ILE A 51 7.03 4.82 21.96
N GLN A 52 7.48 5.79 22.77
CA GLN A 52 6.91 6.03 24.08
C GLN A 52 5.46 6.52 24.01
N ASN A 53 5.13 7.37 23.03
CA ASN A 53 3.78 7.83 22.77
C ASN A 53 2.86 6.67 22.33
N ASN A 54 3.32 5.82 21.41
CA ASN A 54 2.56 4.66 20.94
C ASN A 54 2.30 3.67 22.08
N GLN A 55 3.29 3.43 22.97
CA GLN A 55 3.10 2.58 24.14
C GLN A 55 2.05 3.17 25.10
N SER A 56 2.11 4.48 25.37
CA SER A 56 1.13 5.15 26.22
C SER A 56 -0.29 5.06 25.63
N MET A 57 -0.47 5.31 24.32
CA MET A 57 -1.76 5.16 23.67
C MET A 57 -2.28 3.71 23.73
N LEU A 58 -1.41 2.73 23.53
CA LEU A 58 -1.78 1.32 23.62
C LEU A 58 -2.22 0.95 25.04
N ASP A 59 -1.50 1.40 26.07
CA ASP A 59 -1.86 1.15 27.46
C ASP A 59 -3.22 1.79 27.80
N ASP A 60 -3.49 3.01 27.35
CA ASP A 60 -4.79 3.68 27.53
C ASP A 60 -5.93 2.90 26.86
N ILE A 61 -5.72 2.46 25.61
CA ILE A 61 -6.69 1.63 24.88
C ILE A 61 -6.98 0.34 25.65
N MET A 62 -5.95 -0.37 26.09
CA MET A 62 -6.09 -1.68 26.72
C MET A 62 -6.79 -1.60 28.07
N ASN A 63 -6.50 -0.55 28.86
CA ASN A 63 -7.07 -0.36 30.20
C ASN A 63 -8.47 0.28 30.23
N SER A 64 -8.90 0.89 29.12
CA SER A 64 -10.21 1.55 29.04
C SER A 64 -11.32 0.60 28.60
N THR A 65 -12.52 0.78 29.12
CA THR A 65 -13.75 0.08 28.70
C THR A 65 -14.43 0.71 27.49
N GLN A 66 -13.97 1.87 27.03
CA GLN A 66 -14.57 2.59 25.91
C GLN A 66 -14.27 1.93 24.55
N TYR A 67 -13.21 1.12 24.47
CA TYR A 67 -12.81 0.48 23.23
C TYR A 67 -13.37 -0.94 23.11
N PRO A 68 -14.12 -1.24 22.04
CA PRO A 68 -14.53 -2.59 21.72
C PRO A 68 -13.34 -3.55 21.57
N LYS A 69 -13.54 -4.82 21.91
CA LYS A 69 -12.49 -5.84 21.83
C LYS A 69 -11.84 -5.89 20.44
N GLN A 70 -12.63 -5.80 19.37
CA GLN A 70 -12.14 -5.86 18.00
C GLN A 70 -11.16 -4.72 17.67
N LEU A 71 -11.36 -3.52 18.21
CA LEU A 71 -10.44 -2.40 18.04
C LEU A 71 -9.19 -2.56 18.90
N LYS A 72 -9.30 -3.11 20.11
CA LYS A 72 -8.14 -3.49 20.92
C LYS A 72 -7.27 -4.52 20.19
N ASP A 73 -7.90 -5.54 19.60
CA ASP A 73 -7.21 -6.55 18.80
C ASP A 73 -6.53 -5.93 17.56
N LEU A 74 -7.15 -4.92 16.93
CA LEU A 74 -6.55 -4.17 15.81
C LEU A 74 -5.32 -3.38 16.26
N ALA A 75 -5.40 -2.63 17.36
CA ALA A 75 -4.28 -1.86 17.91
C ALA A 75 -3.07 -2.73 18.27
N LEU A 76 -3.30 -3.96 18.75
CA LEU A 76 -2.24 -4.92 19.05
C LEU A 76 -1.57 -5.51 17.80
N LYS A 77 -2.29 -5.57 16.67
CA LYS A 77 -1.82 -6.23 15.45
C LYS A 77 -1.27 -5.27 14.41
N ASN A 78 -1.71 -4.02 14.45
CA ASN A 78 -1.36 -3.02 13.44
C ASN A 78 -1.01 -1.68 14.11
N GLU A 79 0.29 -1.42 14.26
CA GLU A 79 0.78 -0.19 14.86
C GLU A 79 0.38 1.06 14.04
N GLU A 80 0.23 0.95 12.73
CA GLU A 80 -0.20 2.05 11.86
C GLU A 80 -1.65 2.47 12.13
N ALA A 81 -2.49 1.56 12.61
CA ALA A 81 -3.87 1.84 12.98
C ALA A 81 -4.04 2.32 14.43
N LEU A 82 -2.96 2.47 15.20
CA LEU A 82 -3.03 2.77 16.62
C LEU A 82 -3.73 4.09 16.93
N GLU A 83 -3.37 5.16 16.20
CA GLU A 83 -4.00 6.48 16.34
C GLU A 83 -5.48 6.45 15.94
N PHE A 84 -5.83 5.75 14.86
CA PHE A 84 -7.22 5.52 14.47
C PHE A 84 -8.02 4.85 15.60
N VAL A 85 -7.45 3.83 16.25
CA VAL A 85 -8.11 3.17 17.39
C VAL A 85 -8.19 4.11 18.59
N TYR A 86 -7.12 4.83 18.91
CA TYR A 86 -7.08 5.75 20.04
C TYR A 86 -8.16 6.83 19.95
N ASP A 87 -8.42 7.34 18.75
CA ASP A 87 -9.41 8.38 18.50
C ASP A 87 -10.87 7.85 18.47
N TYR A 88 -11.08 6.53 18.50
CA TYR A 88 -12.39 5.94 18.40
C TYR A 88 -13.47 6.58 19.30
N PRO A 89 -13.25 6.84 20.61
CA PRO A 89 -14.30 7.38 21.48
C PRO A 89 -14.82 8.75 21.03
N ALA A 90 -13.96 9.56 20.39
CA ALA A 90 -14.29 10.90 19.92
C ALA A 90 -14.77 10.94 18.46
N GLU A 91 -14.31 10.01 17.63
CA GLU A 91 -14.52 10.06 16.19
C GLU A 91 -15.69 9.19 15.70
N HIS A 92 -15.95 8.03 16.32
CA HIS A 92 -16.97 7.10 15.82
C HIS A 92 -18.42 7.63 15.89
N VAL A 93 -18.66 8.71 16.63
CA VAL A 93 -19.96 9.38 16.76
C VAL A 93 -20.14 10.53 15.78
N LYS A 94 -19.10 10.88 15.03
CA LYS A 94 -19.11 11.97 14.04
C LYS A 94 -19.51 11.43 12.67
N GLU A 95 -20.20 12.26 11.89
CA GLU A 95 -20.32 12.03 10.46
C GLU A 95 -19.06 12.52 9.75
N HIS A 96 -18.41 11.63 9.02
CA HIS A 96 -17.24 11.95 8.22
C HIS A 96 -17.65 12.16 6.76
N THR A 97 -17.35 13.33 6.22
CA THR A 97 -17.57 13.60 4.78
C THR A 97 -16.61 12.74 3.95
N ILE A 98 -17.15 12.02 2.98
CA ILE A 98 -16.37 11.27 2.02
C ILE A 98 -16.38 12.05 0.71
N ASP A 99 -15.23 12.61 0.35
CA ASP A 99 -14.99 13.25 -0.94
C ASP A 99 -13.77 12.57 -1.57
N LEU A 100 -13.94 11.99 -2.74
CA LEU A 100 -12.91 11.32 -3.52
C LEU A 100 -12.56 12.10 -4.80
N THR A 101 -12.84 13.41 -4.83
CA THR A 101 -12.59 14.24 -6.01
C THR A 101 -11.12 14.27 -6.38
N GLU A 102 -10.24 14.35 -5.37
CA GLU A 102 -8.79 14.34 -5.58
C GLU A 102 -8.32 12.97 -6.06
N GLU A 103 -8.69 11.92 -5.34
CA GLU A 103 -8.28 10.55 -5.66
C GLU A 103 -8.80 10.09 -7.04
N ALA A 104 -10.00 10.49 -7.43
CA ALA A 104 -10.58 10.19 -8.75
C ALA A 104 -9.92 10.97 -9.90
N SER A 105 -9.17 12.02 -9.61
CA SER A 105 -8.43 12.80 -10.61
C SER A 105 -6.98 12.34 -10.80
N MET A 106 -6.51 11.37 -10.01
CA MET A 106 -5.13 10.88 -10.08
C MET A 106 -4.90 10.03 -11.34
N ASP A 107 -3.69 10.14 -11.91
CA ASP A 107 -3.21 9.29 -13.01
C ASP A 107 -2.65 7.94 -12.50
N SER A 108 -2.82 7.64 -11.23
CA SER A 108 -2.36 6.41 -10.59
C SER A 108 -3.41 5.85 -9.65
N VAL A 109 -3.33 4.56 -9.34
CA VAL A 109 -4.23 3.92 -8.38
C VAL A 109 -4.08 4.58 -7.01
N PRO A 110 -5.13 5.23 -6.47
CA PRO A 110 -5.04 5.86 -5.16
C PRO A 110 -4.80 4.82 -4.07
N LEU A 111 -4.08 5.18 -3.01
CA LEU A 111 -3.94 4.35 -1.82
C LEU A 111 -5.06 4.69 -0.82
N PHE A 112 -5.95 3.73 -0.56
CA PHE A 112 -6.89 3.80 0.54
C PHE A 112 -6.49 2.80 1.62
N VAL A 113 -6.57 3.22 2.88
CA VAL A 113 -6.41 2.31 4.02
C VAL A 113 -7.77 1.97 4.62
N GLN A 114 -7.96 0.71 4.99
CA GLN A 114 -9.23 0.24 5.57
C GLN A 114 -9.54 0.85 6.93
N TRP A 115 -8.52 1.35 7.64
CA TRP A 115 -8.63 2.04 8.92
C TRP A 115 -8.64 3.58 8.79
N ASP A 116 -8.99 4.14 7.63
CA ASP A 116 -9.26 5.59 7.49
C ASP A 116 -10.54 5.96 8.27
N LYS A 117 -10.49 7.10 8.99
CA LYS A 117 -11.61 7.59 9.80
C LYS A 117 -12.89 7.81 9.00
N ARG A 118 -12.78 8.08 7.70
CA ARG A 118 -13.93 8.28 6.80
C ARG A 118 -14.86 7.05 6.71
N TRP A 119 -14.35 5.84 6.99
CA TRP A 119 -15.11 4.60 6.86
C TRP A 119 -14.74 3.50 7.87
N GLY A 120 -13.58 3.55 8.51
CA GLY A 120 -13.03 2.47 9.31
C GLY A 120 -13.86 2.09 10.54
N TYR A 121 -14.64 3.02 11.08
CA TYR A 121 -15.51 2.77 12.25
C TYR A 121 -16.82 2.07 11.89
N GLU A 122 -17.19 2.01 10.62
CA GLU A 122 -18.38 1.32 10.14
C GLU A 122 -18.28 -0.20 10.32
N LYS A 123 -19.43 -0.90 10.20
CA LYS A 123 -19.49 -2.36 10.35
C LYS A 123 -19.54 -3.06 9.00
N TYR A 124 -18.64 -4.03 8.85
CA TYR A 124 -18.58 -4.90 7.70
C TYR A 124 -18.24 -6.33 8.11
N SER A 125 -18.97 -7.34 7.59
CA SER A 125 -18.69 -8.77 7.81
C SER A 125 -18.58 -9.16 9.30
N GLY A 126 -19.44 -8.59 10.16
CA GLY A 126 -19.45 -8.89 11.59
C GLY A 126 -18.36 -8.19 12.41
N ASN A 127 -17.51 -7.34 11.80
CA ASN A 127 -16.43 -6.62 12.46
C ASN A 127 -16.46 -5.12 12.12
N PHE A 128 -15.51 -4.34 12.65
CA PHE A 128 -15.23 -3.00 12.13
C PHE A 128 -14.64 -3.10 10.73
N PHE A 129 -14.99 -2.15 9.86
CA PHE A 129 -14.44 -2.08 8.51
C PHE A 129 -12.92 -2.00 8.53
N ALA A 130 -12.35 -1.26 9.49
CA ALA A 130 -10.91 -1.16 9.73
C ALA A 130 -10.19 -2.52 9.88
N ALA A 131 -10.92 -3.58 10.29
CA ALA A 131 -10.35 -4.91 10.51
C ALA A 131 -10.74 -5.93 9.43
N SER A 132 -11.80 -5.68 8.65
CA SER A 132 -12.35 -6.66 7.68
C SER A 132 -12.56 -6.11 6.28
N GLY A 133 -12.27 -4.82 6.06
CA GLY A 133 -12.59 -4.08 4.85
C GLY A 133 -11.60 -4.22 3.69
N CYS A 134 -10.61 -5.11 3.74
CA CYS A 134 -9.57 -5.18 2.71
C CYS A 134 -10.14 -5.40 1.28
N GLY A 135 -11.11 -6.29 1.11
CA GLY A 135 -11.73 -6.54 -0.19
C GLY A 135 -12.42 -5.32 -0.79
N PRO A 136 -13.39 -4.68 -0.09
CA PRO A 136 -14.02 -3.46 -0.57
C PRO A 136 -13.05 -2.30 -0.79
N THR A 137 -12.04 -2.13 0.08
CA THR A 137 -11.03 -1.08 -0.07
C THR A 137 -10.18 -1.31 -1.33
N THR A 138 -9.74 -2.55 -1.55
CA THR A 138 -9.01 -2.95 -2.76
C THR A 138 -9.82 -2.71 -4.03
N LEU A 139 -11.09 -3.13 -4.06
CA LEU A 139 -11.96 -2.92 -5.21
C LEU A 139 -12.22 -1.42 -5.44
N SER A 140 -12.44 -0.63 -4.38
CA SER A 140 -12.63 0.82 -4.45
C SER A 140 -11.43 1.51 -5.12
N MET A 141 -10.18 1.21 -4.71
CA MET A 141 -8.96 1.77 -5.32
C MET A 141 -8.94 1.56 -6.84
N VAL A 142 -9.26 0.35 -7.28
CA VAL A 142 -9.28 -0.02 -8.71
C VAL A 142 -10.42 0.66 -9.46
N VAL A 143 -11.62 0.69 -8.89
CA VAL A 143 -12.80 1.32 -9.51
C VAL A 143 -12.58 2.83 -9.65
N VAL A 144 -12.13 3.51 -8.60
CA VAL A 144 -11.86 4.94 -8.63
C VAL A 144 -10.83 5.28 -9.71
N TYR A 145 -9.74 4.52 -9.78
CA TYR A 145 -8.72 4.72 -10.81
C TYR A 145 -9.24 4.50 -12.25
N LEU A 146 -9.88 3.35 -12.50
CA LEU A 146 -10.26 2.97 -13.87
C LEU A 146 -11.47 3.73 -14.42
N THR A 147 -12.36 4.21 -13.53
CA THR A 147 -13.64 4.80 -13.94
C THR A 147 -13.83 6.25 -13.52
N HIS A 148 -12.90 6.81 -12.74
CA HIS A 148 -13.00 8.13 -12.12
C HIS A 148 -14.29 8.32 -11.29
N ASN A 149 -14.87 7.22 -10.80
CA ASN A 149 -16.12 7.24 -10.03
C ASN A 149 -15.87 7.66 -8.59
N ARG A 150 -16.25 8.88 -8.25
CA ARG A 150 -16.11 9.47 -6.90
C ARG A 150 -17.04 8.85 -5.86
N GLU A 151 -18.09 8.17 -6.29
CA GLU A 151 -19.06 7.54 -5.40
C GLU A 151 -18.63 6.13 -4.96
N ALA A 152 -17.60 5.57 -5.60
CA ALA A 152 -17.10 4.22 -5.30
C ALA A 152 -16.15 4.19 -4.10
N SER A 153 -16.51 4.86 -2.99
CA SER A 153 -15.71 4.83 -1.75
C SER A 153 -15.65 3.42 -1.16
N PRO A 154 -14.63 3.11 -0.34
CA PRO A 154 -14.51 1.81 0.32
C PRO A 154 -15.79 1.36 1.03
N ILE A 155 -16.49 2.28 1.72
CA ILE A 155 -17.73 1.95 2.40
C ILE A 155 -18.91 1.78 1.45
N ALA A 156 -18.97 2.51 0.33
CA ALA A 156 -20.00 2.30 -0.69
C ALA A 156 -19.84 0.91 -1.34
N VAL A 157 -18.59 0.50 -1.62
CA VAL A 157 -18.29 -0.85 -2.13
C VAL A 157 -18.63 -1.92 -1.09
N ALA A 158 -18.39 -1.67 0.20
CA ALA A 158 -18.77 -2.59 1.28
C ALA A 158 -20.29 -2.77 1.37
N LYS A 159 -21.05 -1.68 1.23
CA LYS A 159 -22.52 -1.72 1.20
C LYS A 159 -23.00 -2.57 0.02
N TYR A 160 -22.52 -2.30 -1.17
CA TYR A 160 -22.82 -3.13 -2.34
C TYR A 160 -22.41 -4.59 -2.12
N SER A 161 -21.22 -4.84 -1.61
CA SER A 161 -20.73 -6.20 -1.32
C SER A 161 -21.67 -6.98 -0.40
N LYS A 162 -22.21 -6.32 0.63
CA LYS A 162 -23.20 -6.91 1.55
C LYS A 162 -24.53 -7.17 0.86
N GLU A 163 -25.06 -6.20 0.12
CA GLU A 163 -26.36 -6.31 -0.56
C GLU A 163 -26.33 -7.39 -1.66
N ALA A 164 -25.21 -7.53 -2.36
CA ALA A 164 -25.02 -8.51 -3.43
C ALA A 164 -24.55 -9.90 -2.94
N GLY A 165 -24.36 -10.09 -1.62
CA GLY A 165 -23.99 -11.39 -1.05
C GLY A 165 -22.51 -11.75 -1.15
N TYR A 166 -21.63 -10.76 -1.36
CA TYR A 166 -20.16 -10.98 -1.37
C TYR A 166 -19.50 -10.82 0.00
N SER A 167 -20.22 -10.29 0.99
CA SER A 167 -19.76 -10.20 2.37
C SER A 167 -19.95 -11.55 3.08
N VAL A 168 -18.91 -12.04 3.74
CA VAL A 168 -18.91 -13.32 4.46
C VAL A 168 -18.64 -13.04 5.94
N ASP A 169 -19.64 -13.25 6.79
CA ASP A 169 -19.57 -12.98 8.23
C ASP A 169 -18.36 -13.67 8.87
N GLY A 170 -17.55 -12.88 9.59
CA GLY A 170 -16.34 -13.34 10.25
C GLY A 170 -15.14 -13.58 9.33
N SER A 171 -15.30 -13.43 7.99
CA SER A 171 -14.23 -13.74 7.01
C SER A 171 -13.93 -12.61 6.02
N GLY A 172 -14.67 -11.49 6.07
CA GLY A 172 -14.46 -10.36 5.15
C GLY A 172 -15.24 -10.52 3.85
N SER A 173 -14.56 -10.60 2.71
CA SER A 173 -15.17 -10.66 1.38
C SER A 173 -14.88 -11.98 0.67
N SER A 174 -15.89 -12.48 -0.05
CA SER A 174 -15.70 -13.54 -1.05
C SER A 174 -14.77 -13.05 -2.17
N TRP A 175 -14.00 -13.96 -2.77
CA TRP A 175 -13.18 -13.65 -3.96
C TRP A 175 -14.01 -13.21 -5.15
N THR A 176 -15.29 -13.62 -5.19
CA THR A 176 -16.24 -13.22 -6.23
C THR A 176 -16.60 -11.74 -6.19
N LEU A 177 -16.36 -11.03 -5.08
CA LEU A 177 -16.43 -9.56 -5.05
C LEU A 177 -15.48 -8.96 -6.12
N ILE A 178 -14.28 -9.51 -6.25
CA ILE A 178 -13.29 -9.03 -7.22
C ILE A 178 -13.60 -9.58 -8.61
N SER A 179 -13.78 -10.90 -8.77
CA SER A 179 -13.92 -11.51 -10.10
C SER A 179 -15.26 -11.22 -10.80
N GLU A 180 -16.32 -10.91 -10.05
CA GLU A 180 -17.67 -10.71 -10.57
C GLU A 180 -18.29 -9.39 -10.16
N GLY A 181 -18.17 -9.04 -8.85
CA GLY A 181 -18.76 -7.83 -8.28
C GLY A 181 -18.24 -6.54 -8.90
N CYS A 182 -17.00 -6.53 -9.40
CA CYS A 182 -16.41 -5.37 -10.09
C CYS A 182 -17.24 -4.88 -11.29
N ARG A 183 -18.02 -5.78 -11.91
CA ARG A 183 -18.87 -5.44 -13.06
C ARG A 183 -19.96 -4.44 -12.73
N HIS A 184 -20.42 -4.38 -11.49
CA HIS A 184 -21.36 -3.37 -11.03
C HIS A 184 -20.86 -1.94 -11.27
N TYR A 185 -19.55 -1.77 -11.25
CA TYR A 185 -18.88 -0.49 -11.46
C TYR A 185 -18.32 -0.31 -12.89
N GLY A 186 -18.70 -1.19 -13.84
CA GLY A 186 -18.20 -1.13 -15.21
C GLY A 186 -16.78 -1.69 -15.38
N VAL A 187 -16.19 -2.25 -14.34
CA VAL A 187 -14.86 -2.88 -14.37
C VAL A 187 -14.97 -4.37 -14.67
N LYS A 188 -14.03 -4.90 -15.42
CA LYS A 188 -13.90 -6.33 -15.73
C LYS A 188 -12.67 -6.90 -15.03
N ALA A 189 -12.75 -8.17 -14.68
CA ALA A 189 -11.65 -8.92 -14.09
C ALA A 189 -11.30 -10.13 -14.97
N LYS A 190 -10.02 -10.32 -15.24
CA LYS A 190 -9.46 -11.46 -15.95
C LYS A 190 -8.45 -12.18 -15.04
N THR A 191 -8.62 -13.48 -14.84
CA THR A 191 -7.62 -14.27 -14.13
C THR A 191 -6.32 -14.30 -14.92
N VAL A 192 -5.20 -14.04 -14.24
CA VAL A 192 -3.86 -14.04 -14.81
C VAL A 192 -3.04 -15.15 -14.15
N ALA A 193 -2.18 -15.80 -14.92
CA ALA A 193 -1.24 -16.77 -14.35
C ALA A 193 -0.29 -16.06 -13.36
N LEU A 194 0.07 -16.75 -12.28
CA LEU A 194 1.07 -16.29 -11.32
C LEU A 194 2.46 -16.44 -11.95
N ASP A 195 2.80 -15.52 -12.81
CA ASP A 195 4.05 -15.42 -13.55
C ASP A 195 4.45 -13.96 -13.67
N GLU A 196 5.70 -13.65 -13.34
CA GLU A 196 6.18 -12.26 -13.25
C GLU A 196 6.03 -11.51 -14.57
N SER A 197 6.37 -12.15 -15.69
CA SER A 197 6.33 -11.53 -17.02
C SER A 197 4.90 -11.28 -17.48
N ARG A 198 3.97 -12.19 -17.16
CA ARG A 198 2.54 -12.03 -17.45
C ARG A 198 1.93 -10.89 -16.64
N MET A 199 2.28 -10.79 -15.36
CA MET A 199 1.78 -9.70 -14.50
C MET A 199 2.33 -8.35 -14.97
N LYS A 200 3.62 -8.27 -15.31
CA LYS A 200 4.20 -7.04 -15.88
C LYS A 200 3.52 -6.61 -17.17
N ALA A 201 3.23 -7.56 -18.06
CA ALA A 201 2.53 -7.25 -19.33
C ALA A 201 1.12 -6.67 -19.09
N GLU A 202 0.37 -7.11 -18.09
CA GLU A 202 -0.93 -6.50 -17.76
C GLU A 202 -0.75 -5.07 -17.21
N LEU A 203 0.26 -4.84 -16.37
CA LEU A 203 0.56 -3.51 -15.85
C LEU A 203 1.02 -2.53 -16.95
N ASP A 204 1.77 -3.01 -17.94
CA ASP A 204 2.20 -2.21 -19.11
C ASP A 204 1.02 -1.76 -19.97
N GLU A 205 -0.09 -2.52 -19.96
CA GLU A 205 -1.36 -2.13 -20.60
C GLU A 205 -2.21 -1.18 -19.73
N GLY A 206 -1.71 -0.77 -18.55
CA GLY A 206 -2.44 0.10 -17.61
C GLY A 206 -3.48 -0.62 -16.77
N HIS A 207 -3.42 -1.95 -16.73
CA HIS A 207 -4.35 -2.78 -15.98
C HIS A 207 -3.80 -3.05 -14.55
N PRO A 208 -4.31 -2.44 -13.49
CA PRO A 208 -3.93 -2.78 -12.14
C PRO A 208 -4.29 -4.23 -11.83
N ILE A 209 -3.50 -4.86 -10.98
CA ILE A 209 -3.67 -6.28 -10.64
C ILE A 209 -4.15 -6.40 -9.20
N VAL A 210 -5.32 -6.98 -8.99
CA VAL A 210 -5.76 -7.38 -7.66
C VAL A 210 -5.20 -8.77 -7.35
N VAL A 211 -4.61 -8.93 -6.17
CA VAL A 211 -4.17 -10.21 -5.66
C VAL A 211 -4.87 -10.55 -4.35
N ASN A 212 -5.16 -11.85 -4.16
CA ASN A 212 -5.45 -12.39 -2.84
C ASN A 212 -4.20 -13.14 -2.36
N VAL A 213 -3.77 -12.84 -1.14
CA VAL A 213 -2.61 -13.49 -0.50
C VAL A 213 -3.04 -14.27 0.73
N GLY A 214 -2.33 -15.36 1.01
CA GLY A 214 -2.42 -16.13 2.25
C GLY A 214 -1.37 -15.68 3.27
N PRO A 215 -1.16 -16.49 4.33
CA PRO A 215 -0.20 -16.19 5.39
C PRO A 215 1.19 -15.87 4.87
N GLY A 216 1.80 -14.81 5.42
CA GLY A 216 3.13 -14.34 5.04
C GLY A 216 3.37 -12.88 5.48
N ASP A 217 4.05 -12.11 4.65
CA ASP A 217 4.45 -10.73 4.99
C ASP A 217 3.27 -9.77 5.18
N PHE A 218 2.10 -10.05 4.60
CA PHE A 218 0.97 -9.12 4.57
C PHE A 218 -0.15 -9.51 5.54
N THR A 219 -0.28 -10.78 5.88
CA THR A 219 -1.39 -11.28 6.70
C THR A 219 -1.07 -12.64 7.32
N ASP A 220 -1.75 -12.97 8.43
CA ASP A 220 -1.73 -14.30 9.04
C ASP A 220 -2.82 -15.23 8.48
N THR A 221 -3.77 -14.71 7.70
CA THR A 221 -4.95 -15.46 7.21
C THR A 221 -5.14 -15.32 5.71
N GLY A 222 -5.85 -14.30 5.28
CA GLY A 222 -6.12 -13.94 3.89
C GLY A 222 -6.25 -12.44 3.75
N HIS A 223 -5.81 -11.88 2.61
CA HIS A 223 -5.81 -10.44 2.39
C HIS A 223 -5.92 -10.11 0.91
N PHE A 224 -6.50 -8.95 0.59
CA PHE A 224 -6.55 -8.41 -0.76
C PHE A 224 -5.69 -7.15 -0.86
N MET A 225 -4.97 -7.01 -1.97
CA MET A 225 -4.14 -5.86 -2.29
C MET A 225 -4.17 -5.56 -3.78
N VAL A 226 -3.71 -4.37 -4.16
CA VAL A 226 -3.52 -3.98 -5.57
C VAL A 226 -2.03 -3.89 -5.89
N ILE A 227 -1.58 -4.58 -6.92
CA ILE A 227 -0.29 -4.32 -7.56
C ILE A 227 -0.54 -3.24 -8.61
N THR A 228 0.14 -2.11 -8.48
CA THR A 228 -0.14 -0.89 -9.22
C THR A 228 0.89 -0.58 -10.31
N GLY A 229 2.04 -1.24 -10.27
CA GLY A 229 3.14 -1.04 -11.20
C GLY A 229 4.37 -1.84 -10.81
N TYR A 230 5.47 -1.59 -11.49
CA TYR A 230 6.76 -2.19 -11.18
C TYR A 230 7.92 -1.33 -11.70
N ASP A 231 9.09 -1.56 -11.16
CA ASP A 231 10.38 -1.02 -11.63
C ASP A 231 11.49 -2.07 -11.44
N ASP A 232 12.76 -1.65 -11.54
CA ASP A 232 13.92 -2.54 -11.36
C ASP A 232 14.06 -3.08 -9.93
N GLU A 233 13.45 -2.40 -8.95
CA GLU A 233 13.45 -2.81 -7.54
C GLU A 233 12.31 -3.79 -7.20
N GLY A 234 11.28 -3.91 -8.06
CA GLY A 234 10.16 -4.82 -7.89
C GLY A 234 8.78 -4.21 -8.12
N PHE A 235 7.75 -4.88 -7.65
CA PHE A 235 6.37 -4.43 -7.73
C PHE A 235 6.04 -3.34 -6.72
N SER A 236 5.27 -2.35 -7.15
CA SER A 236 4.56 -1.38 -6.30
C SER A 236 3.24 -1.99 -5.88
N ILE A 237 2.91 -1.91 -4.59
CA ILE A 237 1.69 -2.51 -4.04
C ILE A 237 0.96 -1.44 -3.22
N ASN A 238 -0.35 -1.35 -3.39
CA ASN A 238 -1.24 -0.66 -2.47
C ASN A 238 -1.87 -1.69 -1.54
N ASP A 239 -1.38 -1.74 -0.30
CA ASP A 239 -1.90 -2.57 0.78
C ASP A 239 -2.93 -1.78 1.59
N PRO A 240 -4.22 -2.15 1.59
CA PRO A 240 -5.24 -1.43 2.35
C PRO A 240 -5.06 -1.49 3.87
N ASN A 241 -4.14 -2.31 4.36
CA ASN A 241 -3.86 -2.42 5.79
C ASN A 241 -2.53 -1.79 6.22
N SER A 242 -1.67 -1.32 5.29
CA SER A 242 -0.35 -0.79 5.63
C SER A 242 0.18 0.23 4.62
N ILE A 243 0.37 1.46 5.09
CA ILE A 243 1.05 2.52 4.33
C ILE A 243 2.55 2.19 4.19
N GLU A 244 3.15 1.66 5.26
CA GLU A 244 4.57 1.28 5.26
C GLU A 244 4.87 0.24 4.18
N LYS A 245 4.06 -0.81 4.08
CA LYS A 245 4.23 -1.86 3.06
C LYS A 245 3.94 -1.33 1.65
N SER A 246 3.00 -0.40 1.52
CA SER A 246 2.69 0.28 0.26
C SER A 246 3.83 1.19 -0.22
N GLY A 247 4.64 1.72 0.69
CA GLY A 247 5.82 2.52 0.38
C GLY A 247 7.06 1.72 -0.07
N LYS A 248 6.99 0.38 -0.07
CA LYS A 248 8.12 -0.51 -0.42
C LYS A 248 7.98 -1.08 -1.82
N ARG A 249 9.11 -1.54 -2.37
CA ARG A 249 9.15 -2.40 -3.55
C ARG A 249 9.24 -3.86 -3.13
N TRP A 250 8.52 -4.71 -3.87
CA TRP A 250 8.38 -6.12 -3.54
C TRP A 250 8.85 -6.99 -4.70
N LEU A 251 9.97 -7.69 -4.54
CA LEU A 251 10.45 -8.64 -5.54
C LEU A 251 9.47 -9.78 -5.70
N PHE A 252 9.15 -10.17 -6.92
CA PHE A 252 8.23 -11.27 -7.24
C PHE A 252 8.56 -12.55 -6.47
N ARG A 253 9.85 -12.93 -6.42
CA ARG A 253 10.31 -14.13 -5.70
C ARG A 253 9.98 -14.14 -4.20
N ASN A 254 9.83 -12.96 -3.59
CA ASN A 254 9.55 -12.84 -2.16
C ASN A 254 8.05 -12.97 -1.86
N ILE A 255 7.19 -12.54 -2.81
CA ILE A 255 5.73 -12.50 -2.59
C ILE A 255 4.97 -13.61 -3.31
N SER A 256 5.52 -14.21 -4.35
CA SER A 256 4.80 -15.17 -5.21
C SER A 256 4.27 -16.38 -4.45
N SER A 257 5.01 -16.90 -3.47
CA SER A 257 4.57 -18.05 -2.67
C SER A 257 3.35 -17.75 -1.77
N GLN A 258 3.10 -16.46 -1.49
CA GLN A 258 1.98 -16.01 -0.66
C GLN A 258 0.72 -15.77 -1.49
N ILE A 259 0.85 -15.52 -2.80
CA ILE A 259 -0.26 -15.20 -3.70
C ILE A 259 -1.10 -16.45 -3.96
N ARG A 260 -2.41 -16.33 -3.81
CA ARG A 260 -3.41 -17.40 -4.00
C ARG A 260 -4.25 -17.20 -5.25
N ALA A 261 -4.48 -15.94 -5.64
CA ALA A 261 -5.22 -15.59 -6.84
C ALA A 261 -4.75 -14.25 -7.40
N VAL A 262 -4.85 -14.08 -8.71
CA VAL A 262 -4.40 -12.90 -9.47
C VAL A 262 -5.48 -12.53 -10.48
N TRP A 263 -5.94 -11.27 -10.45
CA TRP A 263 -6.89 -10.72 -11.40
C TRP A 263 -6.35 -9.41 -11.99
N SER A 264 -6.24 -9.35 -13.30
CA SER A 264 -6.04 -8.09 -14.05
C SER A 264 -7.38 -7.38 -14.19
N MET A 265 -7.40 -6.08 -13.90
CA MET A 265 -8.62 -5.27 -13.85
C MET A 265 -8.60 -4.21 -14.96
N TYR A 266 -9.71 -4.09 -15.70
CA TYR A 266 -9.81 -3.17 -16.87
C TYR A 266 -11.27 -2.75 -17.13
N VAL A 267 -11.49 -1.74 -17.91
CA VAL A 267 -12.82 -1.26 -18.37
C VAL A 267 -13.16 -1.73 -19.76
#